data_f9a815b9936d2538bb9994f9cc02bc0d
#
_entry.id   f9a815b9936d2538bb9994f9cc02bc0d
#
_cell.length_a   1.000
_cell.length_b   1.000
_cell.length_c   1.000
_cell.angle_alpha   90.00
_cell.angle_beta   90.00
_cell.angle_gamma   90.00
#
_symmetry.space_group_name_H-M   'P 1'
#
loop_
_entity.id
_entity.type
_entity.pdbx_description
1 polymer ?
#
loop_
_entity_poly.entity_id
_entity_poly.type
_entity_poly.pdbx_seq_one_letter_code
_entity_poly.pdbx_strand_id
1 'polypeptide(L)'
;ISVGTPTKPGYLFNGWNPELPTTMPVVPKDAQPYKATWKAGSADYLVQYWLENANDANYRYDTSVSKSADVGAVIDGSGDKSYTGFHFDHADQNVTVNGDGTSVVNVYYKRNTWTLRFADVRGALKCTKTEHSHSDSCCKYGGTSITHWRHSDDCCKLGLSSHTHNVNCYYDYVEFKNIKYGEDTTKYWDQAPSGYLWYTTDGGNTFYTAAPDMPNKNLTIYGRSSSGRSSTIHYYEEGTTTSIKSDLTVQKTDWSFTKEDYIAIPGFTYSSNNVSGSQYYLYYTRNSYKLDFNNKGKIVKSETISYDAALKSHYFVPAYPDGLEPNAYQFAGWYTDPGCTNAVDWDTAKMPYNNTVFYAKWVHVSHTVKTYLTK
;
A
#
# COMPACT_ATOMS: atom_id res chain seq x y z
N ILE A 1 36.53 -49.94 7.89
CA ILE A 1 36.58 -48.87 6.90
C ILE A 1 36.14 -47.59 7.60
N SER A 2 36.97 -46.57 7.63
CA SER A 2 36.59 -45.26 8.14
C SER A 2 36.22 -44.39 6.96
N VAL A 3 34.94 -44.07 6.85
CA VAL A 3 34.43 -43.07 5.91
C VAL A 3 33.91 -41.88 6.71
N GLY A 4 34.08 -40.67 6.19
CA GLY A 4 33.56 -39.48 6.85
C GLY A 4 32.02 -39.54 6.97
N THR A 5 31.46 -38.88 7.96
CA THR A 5 30.00 -38.68 8.08
C THR A 5 29.57 -37.61 7.08
N PRO A 6 28.76 -37.96 6.07
CA PRO A 6 28.28 -36.98 5.12
C PRO A 6 27.32 -36.02 5.82
N THR A 7 27.21 -34.81 5.30
CA THR A 7 26.26 -33.81 5.77
C THR A 7 25.26 -33.46 4.67
N LYS A 8 24.02 -33.20 5.06
CA LYS A 8 22.97 -32.72 4.19
C LYS A 8 22.15 -31.68 4.97
N PRO A 9 22.04 -30.45 4.51
CA PRO A 9 21.30 -29.39 5.21
C PRO A 9 19.90 -29.82 5.61
N GLY A 10 19.56 -29.69 6.90
CA GLY A 10 18.26 -30.04 7.45
C GLY A 10 17.99 -31.55 7.61
N TYR A 11 18.95 -32.40 7.36
CA TYR A 11 18.81 -33.87 7.52
C TYR A 11 19.84 -34.42 8.47
N LEU A 12 19.45 -35.44 9.22
CA LEU A 12 20.33 -36.24 10.05
C LEU A 12 20.79 -37.45 9.27
N PHE A 13 22.09 -37.69 9.28
CA PHE A 13 22.63 -38.91 8.66
C PHE A 13 22.12 -40.17 9.41
N ASN A 14 21.53 -41.11 8.68
CA ASN A 14 20.90 -42.32 9.23
C ASN A 14 21.59 -43.61 8.76
N GLY A 15 22.89 -43.53 8.45
CA GLY A 15 23.68 -44.68 8.03
C GLY A 15 23.78 -44.86 6.51
N TRP A 16 24.43 -45.94 6.13
CA TRP A 16 24.65 -46.30 4.72
C TRP A 16 23.74 -47.45 4.29
N ASN A 17 23.31 -47.46 3.05
CA ASN A 17 22.57 -48.55 2.44
C ASN A 17 23.29 -49.02 1.15
N PRO A 18 23.76 -50.30 1.06
CA PRO A 18 23.82 -51.27 2.15
C PRO A 18 24.72 -50.80 3.31
N GLU A 19 24.60 -51.43 4.49
CA GLU A 19 25.46 -51.14 5.64
C GLU A 19 26.94 -51.37 5.30
N LEU A 20 27.80 -50.46 5.78
CA LEU A 20 29.24 -50.54 5.50
C LEU A 20 29.86 -51.77 6.15
N PRO A 21 30.64 -52.59 5.41
CA PRO A 21 31.34 -53.73 5.97
C PRO A 21 32.46 -53.26 6.92
N THR A 22 32.73 -54.06 7.94
CA THR A 22 33.79 -53.79 8.92
C THR A 22 35.20 -53.96 8.32
N THR A 23 35.34 -54.76 7.27
CA THR A 23 36.58 -54.99 6.53
C THR A 23 36.37 -54.68 5.04
N MET A 24 37.45 -54.35 4.33
CA MET A 24 37.40 -54.11 2.90
C MET A 24 36.99 -55.41 2.16
N PRO A 25 35.81 -55.45 1.50
CA PRO A 25 35.37 -56.56 0.71
C PRO A 25 36.16 -56.65 -0.61
N VAL A 26 36.29 -57.84 -1.17
CA VAL A 26 36.59 -57.99 -2.59
C VAL A 26 35.38 -57.49 -3.37
N VAL A 27 35.51 -56.35 -4.08
CA VAL A 27 34.39 -55.72 -4.77
C VAL A 27 34.02 -56.53 -6.00
N PRO A 28 32.82 -57.11 -6.08
CA PRO A 28 32.30 -57.71 -7.31
C PRO A 28 32.19 -56.69 -8.44
N LYS A 29 32.33 -57.17 -9.69
CA LYS A 29 32.23 -56.29 -10.87
C LYS A 29 30.95 -55.51 -10.95
N ASP A 30 29.84 -55.99 -10.34
CA ASP A 30 28.49 -55.41 -10.37
C ASP A 30 28.04 -54.89 -8.98
N ALA A 31 28.98 -54.53 -8.09
CA ALA A 31 28.67 -54.05 -6.75
C ALA A 31 27.88 -52.76 -6.81
N GLN A 32 26.78 -52.71 -6.08
CA GLN A 32 25.98 -51.48 -5.94
C GLN A 32 26.72 -50.48 -5.05
N PRO A 33 26.67 -49.17 -5.39
CA PRO A 33 27.31 -48.16 -4.57
C PRO A 33 26.58 -48.00 -3.21
N TYR A 34 27.37 -47.77 -2.15
CA TYR A 34 26.83 -47.37 -0.85
C TYR A 34 26.19 -46.00 -0.93
N LYS A 35 24.95 -45.88 -0.50
CA LYS A 35 24.19 -44.62 -0.50
C LYS A 35 23.95 -44.19 0.94
N ALA A 36 24.21 -42.92 1.22
CA ALA A 36 23.83 -42.32 2.49
C ALA A 36 22.30 -42.31 2.62
N THR A 37 21.79 -42.72 3.77
CA THR A 37 20.38 -42.59 4.12
C THR A 37 20.21 -41.44 5.09
N TRP A 38 19.06 -40.79 5.04
CA TRP A 38 18.81 -39.56 5.74
C TRP A 38 17.47 -39.64 6.48
N LYS A 39 17.44 -39.09 7.68
CA LYS A 39 16.20 -38.79 8.42
C LYS A 39 15.98 -37.29 8.39
N ALA A 40 14.74 -36.87 8.21
CA ALA A 40 14.41 -35.45 8.28
C ALA A 40 14.80 -34.89 9.65
N GLY A 41 15.45 -33.75 9.65
CA GLY A 41 15.72 -32.93 10.81
C GLY A 41 14.82 -31.69 10.76
N SER A 42 15.01 -30.75 11.67
CA SER A 42 14.32 -29.46 11.66
C SER A 42 15.12 -28.42 10.87
N ALA A 43 14.43 -27.52 10.22
CA ALA A 43 14.99 -26.32 9.60
C ALA A 43 14.14 -25.10 9.93
N ASP A 44 14.77 -23.95 9.98
CA ASP A 44 14.07 -22.69 10.14
C ASP A 44 13.40 -22.27 8.84
N TYR A 45 12.30 -21.57 8.96
CA TYR A 45 11.60 -20.87 7.86
C TYR A 45 11.16 -19.50 8.33
N LEU A 46 10.97 -18.57 7.40
CA LEU A 46 10.60 -17.19 7.68
C LEU A 46 9.11 -16.98 7.39
N VAL A 47 8.36 -16.40 8.33
CA VAL A 47 7.03 -15.90 8.10
C VAL A 47 7.13 -14.38 7.96
N GLN A 48 6.75 -13.84 6.80
CA GLN A 48 6.80 -12.41 6.50
C GLN A 48 5.41 -11.81 6.45
N TYR A 49 5.25 -10.63 7.01
CA TYR A 49 3.99 -9.90 7.10
C TYR A 49 4.02 -8.68 6.21
N TRP A 50 3.00 -8.57 5.38
CA TRP A 50 2.86 -7.54 4.37
C TRP A 50 1.59 -6.73 4.60
N LEU A 51 1.69 -5.40 4.56
CA LEU A 51 0.58 -4.49 4.76
C LEU A 51 0.27 -3.74 3.46
N GLU A 52 -1.01 -3.71 3.08
CA GLU A 52 -1.47 -2.98 1.91
C GLU A 52 -1.14 -1.49 2.02
N ASN A 53 -0.71 -0.86 0.93
CA ASN A 53 -0.48 0.58 0.87
C ASN A 53 -1.80 1.37 0.91
N ALA A 54 -1.75 2.61 1.41
CA ALA A 54 -2.94 3.45 1.50
C ALA A 54 -3.43 3.93 0.11
N ASN A 55 -2.50 4.32 -0.76
CA ASN A 55 -2.83 5.05 -1.98
C ASN A 55 -2.62 4.24 -3.27
N ASP A 56 -2.27 2.97 -3.17
CA ASP A 56 -2.13 2.04 -4.29
C ASP A 56 -2.60 0.63 -3.90
N ALA A 57 -2.53 -0.34 -4.83
CA ALA A 57 -2.95 -1.71 -4.60
C ALA A 57 -1.81 -2.64 -4.17
N ASN A 58 -0.61 -2.11 -3.93
CA ASN A 58 0.57 -2.89 -3.57
C ASN A 58 0.66 -3.09 -2.06
N TYR A 59 1.56 -3.99 -1.65
CA TYR A 59 1.87 -4.26 -0.26
C TYR A 59 3.30 -3.83 0.03
N ARG A 60 3.54 -3.39 1.26
CA ARG A 60 4.87 -3.15 1.80
C ARG A 60 5.20 -4.20 2.86
N TYR A 61 6.45 -4.60 2.90
CA TYR A 61 6.97 -5.42 3.99
C TYR A 61 6.86 -4.67 5.32
N ASP A 62 6.39 -5.36 6.36
CA ASP A 62 6.29 -4.83 7.72
C ASP A 62 7.31 -5.47 8.65
N THR A 63 7.21 -6.77 8.85
CA THR A 63 8.07 -7.53 9.77
C THR A 63 8.10 -9.00 9.40
N SER A 64 8.99 -9.74 10.05
CA SER A 64 9.08 -11.20 9.90
C SER A 64 9.33 -11.89 11.24
N VAL A 65 9.00 -13.17 11.29
CA VAL A 65 9.27 -14.07 12.42
C VAL A 65 9.88 -15.35 11.91
N SER A 66 11.02 -15.78 12.49
CA SER A 66 11.58 -17.10 12.23
C SER A 66 10.82 -18.14 13.03
N LYS A 67 10.45 -19.24 12.38
CA LYS A 67 9.83 -20.43 12.97
C LYS A 67 10.61 -21.66 12.50
N SER A 68 10.49 -22.77 13.22
CA SER A 68 11.14 -24.04 12.86
C SER A 68 10.09 -25.12 12.64
N ALA A 69 10.35 -26.01 11.67
CA ALA A 69 9.55 -27.20 11.43
C ALA A 69 10.44 -28.31 10.81
N ASP A 70 9.91 -29.53 10.75
CA ASP A 70 10.60 -30.63 10.11
C ASP A 70 10.80 -30.38 8.61
N VAL A 71 11.96 -30.78 8.10
CA VAL A 71 12.25 -30.67 6.67
C VAL A 71 11.28 -31.54 5.87
N GLY A 72 10.65 -30.93 4.85
CA GLY A 72 9.59 -31.54 4.07
C GLY A 72 8.19 -31.37 4.65
N ALA A 73 8.05 -30.76 5.84
CA ALA A 73 6.74 -30.35 6.33
C ALA A 73 6.11 -29.30 5.40
N VAL A 74 4.80 -29.39 5.26
CA VAL A 74 4.00 -28.41 4.48
C VAL A 74 3.38 -27.42 5.46
N ILE A 75 3.63 -26.15 5.24
CA ILE A 75 3.18 -25.03 6.09
C ILE A 75 2.18 -24.20 5.32
N ASP A 76 1.06 -23.92 5.97
CA ASP A 76 0.08 -22.95 5.51
C ASP A 76 0.22 -21.65 6.33
N GLY A 77 0.27 -20.52 5.63
CA GLY A 77 0.26 -19.21 6.27
C GLY A 77 -1.12 -18.89 6.85
N SER A 78 -1.14 -18.12 7.92
CA SER A 78 -2.36 -17.72 8.62
C SER A 78 -2.29 -16.27 9.11
N GLY A 79 -3.46 -15.65 9.29
CA GLY A 79 -3.60 -14.30 9.84
C GLY A 79 -3.45 -14.29 11.36
N ASP A 80 -2.27 -14.59 11.88
CA ASP A 80 -1.97 -14.72 13.31
C ASP A 80 -1.59 -13.42 14.00
N LYS A 81 -1.49 -12.31 13.25
CA LYS A 81 -1.26 -10.96 13.79
C LYS A 81 -2.49 -10.07 13.70
N SER A 82 -2.54 -9.08 14.59
CA SER A 82 -3.55 -8.03 14.56
C SER A 82 -2.88 -6.68 14.31
N TYR A 83 -3.40 -5.95 13.33
CA TYR A 83 -2.96 -4.61 12.98
C TYR A 83 -4.13 -3.64 13.01
N THR A 84 -3.97 -2.51 13.69
CA THR A 84 -5.00 -1.47 13.73
C THR A 84 -5.29 -0.95 12.33
N GLY A 85 -6.53 -1.03 11.89
CA GLY A 85 -6.97 -0.57 10.57
C GLY A 85 -6.75 -1.57 9.44
N PHE A 86 -6.39 -2.80 9.76
CA PHE A 86 -6.19 -3.87 8.77
C PHE A 86 -6.94 -5.14 9.17
N HIS A 87 -7.19 -5.99 8.18
CA HIS A 87 -7.69 -7.34 8.34
C HIS A 87 -6.84 -8.30 7.50
N PHE A 88 -6.83 -9.57 7.90
CA PHE A 88 -6.19 -10.62 7.14
C PHE A 88 -6.84 -10.72 5.73
N ASP A 89 -6.01 -10.79 4.71
CA ASP A 89 -6.45 -10.96 3.32
C ASP A 89 -6.17 -12.37 2.82
N HIS A 90 -4.92 -12.72 2.68
CA HIS A 90 -4.47 -14.06 2.26
C HIS A 90 -3.06 -14.36 2.75
N ALA A 91 -2.64 -15.62 2.60
CA ALA A 91 -1.27 -16.04 2.86
C ALA A 91 -0.87 -17.17 1.90
N ASP A 92 0.44 -17.36 1.75
CA ASP A 92 0.99 -18.50 1.02
C ASP A 92 0.50 -19.81 1.65
N GLN A 93 0.14 -20.77 0.81
CA GLN A 93 -0.31 -22.08 1.21
C GLN A 93 0.61 -23.16 0.63
N ASN A 94 0.69 -24.31 1.30
CA ASN A 94 1.47 -25.47 0.85
C ASN A 94 2.98 -25.19 0.66
N VAL A 95 3.56 -24.32 1.50
CA VAL A 95 4.99 -24.04 1.46
C VAL A 95 5.76 -25.19 2.11
N THR A 96 6.62 -25.85 1.33
CA THR A 96 7.47 -26.95 1.86
C THR A 96 8.70 -26.39 2.56
N VAL A 97 8.98 -26.87 3.76
CA VAL A 97 10.18 -26.49 4.54
C VAL A 97 11.41 -27.15 3.96
N ASN A 98 12.32 -26.33 3.43
CA ASN A 98 13.61 -26.76 2.88
C ASN A 98 14.66 -26.88 3.99
N GLY A 99 15.56 -27.84 3.86
CA GLY A 99 16.62 -28.08 4.86
C GLY A 99 17.69 -27.00 4.93
N ASP A 100 17.74 -26.10 3.96
CA ASP A 100 18.70 -24.98 3.88
C ASP A 100 18.20 -23.69 4.56
N GLY A 101 16.99 -23.69 5.14
CA GLY A 101 16.42 -22.54 5.83
C GLY A 101 15.95 -21.41 4.92
N THR A 102 15.76 -21.66 3.61
CA THR A 102 15.36 -20.64 2.63
C THR A 102 13.85 -20.51 2.46
N SER A 103 13.05 -21.34 3.13
CA SER A 103 11.60 -21.32 2.99
C SER A 103 10.98 -20.06 3.59
N VAL A 104 10.07 -19.47 2.85
CA VAL A 104 9.36 -18.23 3.24
C VAL A 104 7.87 -18.44 3.07
N VAL A 105 7.10 -18.00 4.06
CA VAL A 105 5.64 -17.93 4.05
C VAL A 105 5.25 -16.44 4.12
N ASN A 106 4.55 -15.93 3.13
CA ASN A 106 4.07 -14.56 3.12
C ASN A 106 2.63 -14.51 3.63
N VAL A 107 2.33 -13.51 4.47
CA VAL A 107 1.01 -13.26 5.05
C VAL A 107 0.64 -11.81 4.78
N TYR A 108 -0.51 -11.58 4.15
CA TYR A 108 -0.94 -10.29 3.65
C TYR A 108 -2.15 -9.76 4.39
N TYR A 109 -2.11 -8.49 4.72
CA TYR A 109 -3.20 -7.77 5.39
C TYR A 109 -3.65 -6.58 4.56
N LYS A 110 -4.96 -6.52 4.28
CA LYS A 110 -5.62 -5.39 3.62
C LYS A 110 -6.04 -4.33 4.61
N ARG A 111 -6.07 -3.09 4.16
CA ARG A 111 -6.64 -1.99 4.91
C ARG A 111 -8.16 -2.12 5.00
N ASN A 112 -8.70 -1.81 6.16
CA ASN A 112 -10.15 -1.65 6.32
C ASN A 112 -10.61 -0.49 5.45
N THR A 113 -11.82 -0.58 4.92
CA THR A 113 -12.42 0.47 4.10
C THR A 113 -13.61 1.10 4.81
N TRP A 114 -13.78 2.39 4.60
CA TRP A 114 -14.75 3.20 5.31
C TRP A 114 -15.48 4.16 4.37
N THR A 115 -16.53 4.78 4.86
CA THR A 115 -17.31 5.79 4.14
C THR A 115 -16.93 7.19 4.62
N LEU A 116 -16.61 8.08 3.69
CA LEU A 116 -16.50 9.52 3.90
C LEU A 116 -17.81 10.17 3.47
N ARG A 117 -18.44 10.91 4.36
CA ARG A 117 -19.69 11.63 4.10
C ARG A 117 -19.53 13.12 4.38
N PHE A 118 -19.93 13.93 3.42
CA PHE A 118 -20.14 15.37 3.58
C PHE A 118 -21.64 15.59 3.83
N ALA A 119 -22.01 15.86 5.06
CA ALA A 119 -23.39 16.08 5.51
C ALA A 119 -23.79 17.55 5.47
N ASP A 120 -25.07 17.84 5.55
CA ASP A 120 -25.69 19.19 5.52
C ASP A 120 -25.39 19.98 4.24
N VAL A 121 -25.28 19.28 3.13
CA VAL A 121 -25.00 19.82 1.80
C VAL A 121 -26.01 19.33 0.78
N ARG A 122 -26.18 20.04 -0.31
CA ARG A 122 -27.02 19.58 -1.41
C ARG A 122 -26.31 18.45 -2.17
N GLY A 123 -26.77 17.23 -1.97
CA GLY A 123 -26.29 16.03 -2.64
C GLY A 123 -26.97 15.74 -3.97
N ALA A 124 -26.95 14.49 -4.39
CA ALA A 124 -27.57 14.02 -5.63
C ALA A 124 -29.13 14.14 -5.58
N LEU A 125 -29.73 14.31 -6.74
CA LEU A 125 -31.17 14.30 -6.89
C LEU A 125 -31.74 12.93 -6.52
N LYS A 126 -32.70 12.87 -5.58
CA LYS A 126 -33.45 11.66 -5.19
C LYS A 126 -34.88 11.64 -5.70
N CYS A 127 -35.36 12.79 -6.18
CA CYS A 127 -36.70 12.92 -6.74
C CYS A 127 -36.76 12.30 -8.13
N THR A 128 -37.74 11.46 -8.38
CA THR A 128 -37.96 10.81 -9.68
C THR A 128 -38.87 11.61 -10.60
N LYS A 129 -39.44 12.72 -10.11
CA LYS A 129 -40.32 13.58 -10.90
C LYS A 129 -39.49 14.43 -11.84
N THR A 130 -39.95 14.54 -13.09
CA THR A 130 -39.36 15.47 -14.05
C THR A 130 -39.72 16.91 -13.68
N GLU A 131 -38.73 17.79 -13.69
CA GLU A 131 -38.99 19.24 -13.48
C GLU A 131 -39.83 19.77 -14.62
N HIS A 132 -40.99 20.31 -14.29
CA HIS A 132 -41.95 20.79 -15.26
C HIS A 132 -42.78 21.91 -14.68
N SER A 133 -42.87 23.00 -15.44
CA SER A 133 -43.80 24.11 -15.18
C SER A 133 -44.77 24.22 -16.31
N HIS A 134 -46.06 24.37 -15.98
CA HIS A 134 -47.10 24.54 -16.99
C HIS A 134 -46.98 25.89 -17.69
N SER A 135 -47.01 25.89 -19.01
CA SER A 135 -46.89 27.02 -19.87
C SER A 135 -47.67 26.83 -21.19
N ASP A 136 -47.76 27.83 -22.01
CA ASP A 136 -48.38 27.73 -23.34
C ASP A 136 -47.77 26.62 -24.18
N SER A 137 -46.49 26.39 -24.06
CA SER A 137 -45.78 25.37 -24.82
C SER A 137 -46.21 23.93 -24.49
N CYS A 138 -46.67 23.66 -23.25
CA CYS A 138 -47.15 22.34 -22.85
C CYS A 138 -48.67 22.19 -22.86
N CYS A 139 -49.39 23.29 -23.13
CA CYS A 139 -50.86 23.28 -23.14
C CYS A 139 -51.44 22.57 -24.38
N LYS A 140 -52.28 21.56 -24.17
CA LYS A 140 -52.97 20.82 -25.26
C LYS A 140 -54.01 21.66 -26.00
N TYR A 141 -54.43 22.79 -25.43
CA TYR A 141 -55.45 23.67 -26.00
C TYR A 141 -54.88 24.89 -26.78
N GLY A 142 -53.54 25.02 -26.76
CA GLY A 142 -52.87 26.18 -27.34
C GLY A 142 -52.99 27.45 -26.49
N GLY A 143 -51.92 28.23 -26.33
CA GLY A 143 -51.86 29.35 -25.40
C GLY A 143 -52.66 30.62 -25.73
N THR A 144 -53.51 30.60 -26.76
CA THR A 144 -54.27 31.76 -27.22
C THR A 144 -55.77 31.72 -26.92
N SER A 145 -56.26 30.68 -26.20
CA SER A 145 -57.66 30.58 -25.87
C SER A 145 -58.03 31.44 -24.65
N ILE A 146 -58.96 32.35 -24.81
CA ILE A 146 -59.49 33.26 -23.78
C ILE A 146 -60.09 32.48 -22.58
N THR A 147 -60.41 31.23 -22.78
CA THR A 147 -60.99 30.35 -21.75
C THR A 147 -59.98 29.55 -20.93
N HIS A 148 -58.67 29.63 -21.27
CA HIS A 148 -57.61 28.80 -20.66
C HIS A 148 -56.40 29.64 -20.23
N TRP A 149 -56.64 30.62 -19.38
CA TRP A 149 -55.63 31.55 -18.90
C TRP A 149 -54.84 31.03 -17.65
N ARG A 150 -55.25 29.86 -17.12
CA ARG A 150 -54.50 29.15 -16.04
C ARG A 150 -54.10 27.79 -16.53
N HIS A 151 -52.80 27.55 -16.65
CA HIS A 151 -52.26 26.26 -16.98
C HIS A 151 -52.29 25.36 -15.75
N SER A 152 -52.72 24.11 -15.94
CA SER A 152 -52.83 23.09 -14.88
C SER A 152 -52.46 21.71 -15.42
N ASP A 153 -52.37 20.72 -14.53
CA ASP A 153 -52.09 19.32 -14.88
C ASP A 153 -53.06 18.79 -15.95
N ASP A 154 -54.34 19.21 -15.90
CA ASP A 154 -55.40 18.75 -16.82
C ASP A 154 -55.20 19.23 -18.25
N CYS A 155 -54.53 20.36 -18.46
CA CYS A 155 -54.27 20.91 -19.80
C CYS A 155 -52.88 20.51 -20.35
N CYS A 156 -52.05 19.85 -19.59
CA CYS A 156 -50.70 19.46 -20.00
C CYS A 156 -50.74 18.36 -21.05
N LYS A 157 -50.31 18.65 -22.29
CA LYS A 157 -50.18 17.62 -23.35
C LYS A 157 -49.14 16.58 -23.10
N LEU A 158 -48.20 16.80 -22.15
CA LEU A 158 -47.16 15.89 -21.75
C LEU A 158 -47.63 14.95 -20.62
N GLY A 159 -48.83 15.20 -20.03
CA GLY A 159 -49.32 14.42 -18.91
C GLY A 159 -48.50 14.55 -17.63
N LEU A 160 -47.78 15.65 -17.49
CA LEU A 160 -46.90 15.91 -16.34
C LEU A 160 -47.55 16.86 -15.35
N SER A 161 -47.43 16.59 -14.07
CA SER A 161 -47.77 17.53 -13.00
C SER A 161 -46.71 18.59 -12.85
N SER A 162 -47.12 19.83 -12.52
CA SER A 162 -46.17 20.90 -12.21
C SER A 162 -45.28 20.47 -11.04
N HIS A 163 -43.98 20.47 -11.24
CA HIS A 163 -43.00 20.11 -10.25
C HIS A 163 -41.73 20.93 -10.41
N THR A 164 -41.32 21.62 -9.36
CA THR A 164 -40.02 22.29 -9.28
C THR A 164 -39.21 21.58 -8.18
N HIS A 165 -37.97 21.23 -8.50
CA HIS A 165 -37.08 20.60 -7.54
C HIS A 165 -36.75 21.55 -6.40
N ASN A 166 -37.15 21.21 -5.19
CA ASN A 166 -36.82 21.93 -3.96
C ASN A 166 -35.80 21.09 -3.11
N VAL A 167 -35.43 21.62 -1.94
CA VAL A 167 -34.44 20.96 -1.04
C VAL A 167 -34.80 19.51 -0.71
N ASN A 168 -36.10 19.17 -0.61
CA ASN A 168 -36.55 17.81 -0.31
C ASN A 168 -36.33 16.82 -1.47
N CYS A 169 -36.06 17.31 -2.67
CA CYS A 169 -35.78 16.50 -3.85
C CYS A 169 -34.33 16.03 -3.93
N TYR A 170 -33.48 16.48 -3.06
CA TYR A 170 -32.04 16.10 -3.02
C TYR A 170 -31.72 15.36 -1.73
N TYR A 171 -30.68 14.54 -1.78
CA TYR A 171 -30.04 14.09 -0.55
C TYR A 171 -29.38 15.28 0.14
N ASP A 172 -29.32 15.25 1.44
CA ASP A 172 -28.66 16.25 2.28
C ASP A 172 -27.17 15.91 2.57
N TYR A 173 -26.63 15.03 1.77
CA TYR A 173 -25.22 14.61 1.87
C TYR A 173 -24.65 14.20 0.51
N VAL A 174 -23.32 14.19 0.44
CA VAL A 174 -22.49 13.52 -0.57
C VAL A 174 -21.63 12.47 0.13
N GLU A 175 -21.55 11.25 -0.40
CA GLU A 175 -20.72 10.21 0.22
C GLU A 175 -19.86 9.46 -0.78
N PHE A 176 -18.68 9.04 -0.29
CA PHE A 176 -17.72 8.22 -1.00
C PHE A 176 -17.46 6.96 -0.16
N LYS A 177 -17.51 5.78 -0.80
CA LYS A 177 -17.40 4.47 -0.15
C LYS A 177 -16.07 3.79 -0.48
N ASN A 178 -15.74 2.78 0.33
CA ASN A 178 -14.58 1.92 0.11
C ASN A 178 -13.23 2.68 0.14
N ILE A 179 -13.15 3.73 0.94
CA ILE A 179 -11.91 4.49 1.15
C ILE A 179 -11.06 3.76 2.18
N LYS A 180 -9.83 3.46 1.84
CA LYS A 180 -8.92 2.72 2.71
C LYS A 180 -8.52 3.52 3.95
N TYR A 181 -8.41 2.87 5.09
CA TYR A 181 -7.79 3.46 6.27
C TYR A 181 -6.42 4.08 5.93
N GLY A 182 -6.21 5.34 6.31
CA GLY A 182 -4.99 6.09 6.02
C GLY A 182 -4.85 6.57 4.57
N GLU A 183 -5.89 6.44 3.73
CA GLU A 183 -5.89 7.01 2.38
C GLU A 183 -6.04 8.53 2.44
N ASP A 184 -5.27 9.25 1.62
CA ASP A 184 -5.41 10.69 1.44
C ASP A 184 -6.79 11.03 0.85
N THR A 185 -7.60 11.77 1.59
CA THR A 185 -8.96 12.09 1.19
C THR A 185 -9.08 13.35 0.33
N THR A 186 -8.00 14.05 0.00
CA THR A 186 -8.02 15.33 -0.76
C THR A 186 -8.81 15.22 -2.05
N LYS A 187 -8.66 14.15 -2.83
CA LYS A 187 -9.38 13.95 -4.09
C LYS A 187 -10.91 13.91 -3.95
N TYR A 188 -11.41 13.55 -2.76
CA TYR A 188 -12.85 13.53 -2.46
C TYR A 188 -13.34 14.92 -2.02
N TRP A 189 -12.47 15.71 -1.39
CA TRP A 189 -12.77 17.09 -1.03
C TRP A 189 -12.92 17.96 -2.26
N ASP A 190 -12.12 17.71 -3.30
CA ASP A 190 -12.23 18.41 -4.58
C ASP A 190 -13.59 18.16 -5.28
N GLN A 191 -14.26 17.05 -4.93
CA GLN A 191 -15.58 16.69 -5.45
C GLN A 191 -16.72 17.09 -4.50
N ALA A 192 -16.40 17.57 -3.30
CA ALA A 192 -17.40 18.05 -2.35
C ALA A 192 -18.02 19.37 -2.86
N PRO A 193 -19.29 19.67 -2.53
CA PRO A 193 -19.93 20.92 -2.95
C PRO A 193 -19.17 22.16 -2.48
N SER A 194 -18.98 23.13 -3.36
CA SER A 194 -18.33 24.40 -3.03
C SER A 194 -19.23 25.31 -2.19
N GLY A 195 -18.65 26.29 -1.51
CA GLY A 195 -19.39 27.28 -0.72
C GLY A 195 -19.72 26.86 0.71
N TYR A 196 -19.06 25.81 1.21
CA TYR A 196 -19.21 25.32 2.58
C TYR A 196 -17.90 25.41 3.36
N LEU A 197 -18.04 25.66 4.67
CA LEU A 197 -17.04 25.36 5.67
C LEU A 197 -17.30 23.94 6.22
N TRP A 198 -16.23 23.18 6.43
CA TRP A 198 -16.30 21.76 6.78
C TRP A 198 -15.99 21.54 8.27
N TYR A 199 -16.99 21.20 9.06
CA TYR A 199 -16.89 21.05 10.51
C TYR A 199 -16.69 19.60 10.93
N THR A 200 -15.98 19.42 12.06
CA THR A 200 -15.68 18.07 12.62
C THR A 200 -16.90 17.44 13.28
N THR A 201 -17.87 18.23 13.74
CA THR A 201 -19.09 17.76 14.39
C THR A 201 -20.28 18.62 13.98
N ASP A 202 -21.47 18.02 13.99
CA ASP A 202 -22.71 18.75 13.83
C ASP A 202 -22.87 19.79 14.95
N GLY A 203 -23.20 21.01 14.58
CA GLY A 203 -23.33 22.13 15.54
C GLY A 203 -22.02 22.60 16.19
N GLY A 204 -20.88 21.92 15.99
CA GLY A 204 -19.58 22.27 16.57
C GLY A 204 -18.95 23.54 15.97
N ASN A 205 -17.87 24.02 16.58
CA ASN A 205 -17.13 25.21 16.14
C ASN A 205 -15.77 24.89 15.53
N THR A 206 -15.31 23.62 15.62
CA THR A 206 -14.05 23.17 15.05
C THR A 206 -14.27 22.73 13.60
N PHE A 207 -13.51 23.28 12.66
CA PHE A 207 -13.60 22.94 11.26
C PHE A 207 -12.27 22.42 10.73
N TYR A 208 -12.35 21.70 9.62
CA TYR A 208 -11.18 21.19 8.92
C TYR A 208 -10.56 22.31 8.07
N THR A 209 -9.27 22.45 8.17
CA THR A 209 -8.46 23.36 7.34
C THR A 209 -7.79 22.64 6.18
N ALA A 210 -7.74 21.31 6.25
CA ALA A 210 -7.25 20.42 5.20
C ALA A 210 -8.02 19.10 5.26
N ALA A 211 -8.00 18.36 4.14
CA ALA A 211 -8.53 17.01 4.07
C ALA A 211 -7.71 16.09 5.00
N PRO A 212 -8.35 15.42 5.97
CA PRO A 212 -7.65 14.44 6.81
C PRO A 212 -7.43 13.13 6.04
N ASP A 213 -6.44 12.35 6.44
CA ASP A 213 -6.37 10.95 6.04
C ASP A 213 -7.58 10.18 6.58
N MET A 214 -8.03 9.16 5.85
CA MET A 214 -9.20 8.37 6.27
C MET A 214 -8.94 7.64 7.58
N PRO A 215 -9.71 7.92 8.66
CA PRO A 215 -9.54 7.24 9.95
C PRO A 215 -10.02 5.78 9.88
N ASN A 216 -9.69 4.99 10.91
CA ASN A 216 -10.17 3.60 11.03
C ASN A 216 -11.66 3.53 11.49
N LYS A 217 -12.50 4.31 10.86
CA LYS A 217 -13.97 4.38 11.05
C LYS A 217 -14.59 5.22 9.95
N ASN A 218 -15.91 5.16 9.80
CA ASN A 218 -16.63 6.11 8.96
C ASN A 218 -16.38 7.55 9.42
N LEU A 219 -16.16 8.44 8.47
CA LEU A 219 -15.93 9.85 8.70
C LEU A 219 -17.10 10.67 8.14
N THR A 220 -17.76 11.43 9.01
CA THR A 220 -18.77 12.41 8.61
C THR A 220 -18.23 13.81 8.87
N ILE A 221 -18.33 14.65 7.86
CA ILE A 221 -17.90 16.05 7.85
C ILE A 221 -19.12 16.89 7.57
N TYR A 222 -19.35 17.92 8.36
CA TYR A 222 -20.58 18.71 8.33
C TYR A 222 -20.36 20.01 7.59
N GLY A 223 -21.14 20.26 6.53
CA GLY A 223 -21.07 21.48 5.73
C GLY A 223 -21.93 22.58 6.32
N ARG A 224 -21.36 23.77 6.50
CA ARG A 224 -22.14 24.97 6.78
C ARG A 224 -21.93 25.99 5.67
N SER A 225 -23.03 26.49 5.09
CA SER A 225 -22.97 27.53 4.10
C SER A 225 -22.19 28.74 4.65
N SER A 226 -21.19 29.14 3.91
CA SER A 226 -20.28 30.21 4.29
C SER A 226 -20.53 31.43 3.42
N SER A 227 -20.67 32.57 4.07
CA SER A 227 -20.49 33.90 3.43
C SER A 227 -19.01 34.30 3.33
N GLY A 228 -18.10 33.39 3.74
CA GLY A 228 -16.67 33.60 3.73
C GLY A 228 -16.07 33.65 2.32
N ARG A 229 -14.87 34.23 2.22
CA ARG A 229 -14.12 34.24 0.97
C ARG A 229 -13.48 32.88 0.73
N SER A 230 -13.57 32.39 -0.52
CA SER A 230 -12.82 31.22 -0.96
C SER A 230 -11.32 31.51 -0.95
N SER A 231 -10.52 30.59 -0.44
CA SER A 231 -9.07 30.66 -0.42
C SER A 231 -8.51 29.38 -1.01
N THR A 232 -7.40 29.49 -1.74
CA THR A 232 -6.69 28.34 -2.29
C THR A 232 -5.38 28.14 -1.54
N ILE A 233 -5.12 26.91 -1.13
CA ILE A 233 -3.87 26.50 -0.49
C ILE A 233 -3.03 25.74 -1.50
N HIS A 234 -1.82 26.21 -1.73
CA HIS A 234 -0.81 25.59 -2.60
C HIS A 234 0.27 24.94 -1.76
N TYR A 235 0.76 23.82 -2.20
CA TYR A 235 1.78 23.03 -1.49
C TYR A 235 3.02 22.87 -2.35
N TYR A 236 4.12 23.51 -1.96
CA TYR A 236 5.36 23.54 -2.73
C TYR A 236 6.56 22.97 -1.94
N GLU A 237 7.50 22.41 -2.68
CA GLU A 237 8.82 22.14 -2.12
C GLU A 237 9.59 23.46 -1.93
N GLU A 238 10.20 23.64 -0.75
CA GLU A 238 10.93 24.86 -0.36
C GLU A 238 11.96 25.27 -1.40
N GLY A 239 11.96 26.55 -1.75
CA GLY A 239 12.89 27.12 -2.74
C GLY A 239 12.61 26.73 -4.19
N THR A 240 11.50 26.07 -4.47
CA THR A 240 11.10 25.66 -5.83
C THR A 240 9.67 26.10 -6.17
N THR A 241 9.25 25.86 -7.42
CA THR A 241 7.86 25.97 -7.87
C THR A 241 7.23 24.58 -8.05
N THR A 242 7.87 23.52 -7.54
CA THR A 242 7.39 22.13 -7.67
C THR A 242 6.26 21.89 -6.68
N SER A 243 5.05 21.66 -7.20
CA SER A 243 3.91 21.23 -6.38
C SER A 243 4.15 19.81 -5.86
N ILE A 244 3.97 19.62 -4.55
CA ILE A 244 4.13 18.33 -3.86
C ILE A 244 2.79 17.69 -3.48
N LYS A 245 1.70 18.43 -3.63
CA LYS A 245 0.32 18.00 -3.40
C LYS A 245 -0.63 18.89 -4.21
N SER A 246 -1.78 18.37 -4.59
CA SER A 246 -2.84 19.14 -5.26
C SER A 246 -3.32 20.29 -4.39
N ASP A 247 -3.63 21.40 -5.03
CA ASP A 247 -4.20 22.58 -4.38
C ASP A 247 -5.50 22.24 -3.65
N LEU A 248 -5.75 22.89 -2.53
CA LEU A 248 -6.98 22.75 -1.75
C LEU A 248 -7.70 24.09 -1.68
N THR A 249 -8.96 24.12 -2.15
CA THR A 249 -9.82 25.30 -1.99
C THR A 249 -10.61 25.18 -0.69
N VAL A 250 -10.47 26.16 0.19
CA VAL A 250 -11.16 26.23 1.48
C VAL A 250 -11.95 27.53 1.62
N GLN A 251 -13.01 27.49 2.42
CA GLN A 251 -13.73 28.68 2.83
C GLN A 251 -13.23 29.10 4.21
N LYS A 252 -12.56 30.25 4.34
CA LYS A 252 -12.11 30.78 5.62
C LYS A 252 -12.86 32.09 5.96
N THR A 253 -13.27 32.21 7.21
CA THR A 253 -13.91 33.39 7.75
C THR A 253 -12.90 34.36 8.32
N ASP A 254 -11.76 33.87 8.77
CA ASP A 254 -10.60 34.67 9.18
C ASP A 254 -9.42 34.45 8.24
N TRP A 255 -8.52 35.38 8.18
CA TRP A 255 -7.37 35.39 7.27
C TRP A 255 -6.07 35.04 7.99
N SER A 256 -6.16 34.55 9.21
CA SER A 256 -4.99 34.04 9.94
C SER A 256 -4.76 32.58 9.58
N PHE A 257 -3.58 32.28 9.05
CA PHE A 257 -3.10 30.92 8.89
C PHE A 257 -2.33 30.55 10.14
N THR A 258 -2.82 29.57 10.89
CA THR A 258 -2.18 29.12 12.13
C THR A 258 -1.38 27.85 11.91
N LYS A 259 -0.53 27.48 12.87
CA LYS A 259 0.28 26.25 12.76
C LYS A 259 -0.59 24.99 12.70
N GLU A 260 -1.80 25.04 13.22
CA GLU A 260 -2.79 23.96 13.16
C GLU A 260 -3.39 23.74 11.77
N ASP A 261 -3.24 24.73 10.88
CA ASP A 261 -3.68 24.63 9.48
C ASP A 261 -2.73 23.82 8.59
N TYR A 262 -1.53 23.45 9.09
CA TYR A 262 -0.56 22.71 8.31
C TYR A 262 -0.88 21.22 8.30
N ILE A 263 -0.86 20.66 7.10
CA ILE A 263 -1.06 19.22 6.95
C ILE A 263 0.26 18.47 6.95
N ALA A 264 0.24 17.25 7.47
CA ALA A 264 1.35 16.33 7.32
C ALA A 264 1.38 15.79 5.88
N ILE A 265 2.50 15.96 5.18
CA ILE A 265 2.73 15.37 3.85
C ILE A 265 3.82 14.31 4.01
N PRO A 266 3.54 13.02 3.71
CA PRO A 266 4.54 11.97 3.80
C PRO A 266 5.81 12.32 3.02
N GLY A 267 6.96 12.15 3.64
CA GLY A 267 8.25 12.48 3.02
C GLY A 267 8.66 13.94 3.08
N PHE A 268 7.83 14.82 3.66
CA PHE A 268 8.11 16.25 3.77
C PHE A 268 7.88 16.77 5.19
N THR A 269 8.58 17.85 5.53
CA THR A 269 8.39 18.60 6.76
C THR A 269 8.02 20.04 6.41
N TYR A 270 6.92 20.55 7.03
CA TYR A 270 6.54 21.96 6.86
C TYR A 270 7.70 22.90 7.24
N SER A 271 7.97 23.88 6.39
CA SER A 271 9.05 24.85 6.55
C SER A 271 8.51 26.26 6.78
N SER A 272 7.76 26.80 5.82
CA SER A 272 7.31 28.17 5.82
C SER A 272 6.00 28.39 5.06
N ASN A 273 5.43 29.58 5.14
CA ASN A 273 4.30 29.98 4.32
C ASN A 273 4.44 31.39 3.78
N ASN A 274 3.68 31.67 2.73
CA ASN A 274 3.43 33.02 2.23
C ASN A 274 1.95 33.17 1.89
N VAL A 275 1.39 34.37 2.04
CA VAL A 275 -0.02 34.66 1.77
C VAL A 275 -0.10 35.85 0.82
N SER A 276 -0.85 35.70 -0.26
CA SER A 276 -1.13 36.77 -1.22
C SER A 276 -2.63 36.81 -1.55
N GLY A 277 -3.33 37.72 -0.93
CA GLY A 277 -4.80 37.82 -1.05
C GLY A 277 -5.51 36.56 -0.52
N SER A 278 -6.17 35.81 -1.38
CA SER A 278 -6.85 34.55 -1.07
C SER A 278 -5.98 33.30 -1.39
N GLN A 279 -4.71 33.48 -1.70
CA GLN A 279 -3.79 32.42 -2.05
C GLN A 279 -2.82 32.19 -0.90
N TYR A 280 -2.75 30.95 -0.43
CA TYR A 280 -1.87 30.51 0.64
C TYR A 280 -0.83 29.54 0.06
N TYR A 281 0.45 29.88 0.19
CA TYR A 281 1.56 29.11 -0.32
C TYR A 281 2.26 28.46 0.87
N LEU A 282 2.16 27.15 1.00
CA LEU A 282 2.82 26.37 2.05
C LEU A 282 4.05 25.71 1.46
N TYR A 283 5.18 25.88 2.12
CA TYR A 283 6.47 25.35 1.69
C TYR A 283 6.93 24.25 2.63
N TYR A 284 7.45 23.18 2.05
CA TYR A 284 7.86 21.98 2.75
C TYR A 284 9.26 21.58 2.33
N THR A 285 10.08 21.21 3.29
CA THR A 285 11.39 20.63 3.05
C THR A 285 11.27 19.13 2.83
N ARG A 286 11.91 18.63 1.77
CA ARG A 286 11.97 17.19 1.48
C ARG A 286 12.83 16.49 2.52
N ASN A 287 12.30 15.48 3.18
CA ASN A 287 13.02 14.69 4.17
C ASN A 287 14.00 13.72 3.51
N SER A 288 15.00 13.31 4.26
CA SER A 288 15.91 12.26 3.85
C SER A 288 15.84 11.09 4.81
N TYR A 289 15.99 9.88 4.27
CA TYR A 289 15.87 8.64 5.01
C TYR A 289 17.08 7.75 4.78
N LYS A 290 17.34 6.87 5.73
CA LYS A 290 18.45 5.94 5.69
C LYS A 290 18.09 4.74 4.79
N LEU A 291 18.97 4.41 3.86
CA LEU A 291 18.96 3.17 3.09
C LEU A 291 20.15 2.31 3.51
N ASP A 292 19.87 1.18 4.10
CA ASP A 292 20.86 0.18 4.51
C ASP A 292 20.87 -1.00 3.53
N PHE A 293 22.06 -1.51 3.24
CA PHE A 293 22.28 -2.69 2.42
C PHE A 293 22.78 -3.83 3.30
N ASN A 294 21.92 -4.82 3.52
CA ASN A 294 22.19 -5.97 4.35
C ASN A 294 22.67 -7.16 3.51
N ASN A 295 23.91 -7.58 3.72
CA ASN A 295 24.49 -8.75 3.09
C ASN A 295 24.63 -9.87 4.13
N LYS A 296 23.70 -10.82 4.15
CA LYS A 296 23.68 -11.97 5.07
C LYS A 296 23.86 -11.57 6.55
N GLY A 297 23.04 -10.62 7.01
CA GLY A 297 23.02 -10.15 8.41
C GLY A 297 23.99 -9.01 8.73
N LYS A 298 24.85 -8.61 7.81
CA LYS A 298 25.82 -7.50 7.97
C LYS A 298 25.44 -6.32 7.09
N ILE A 299 25.31 -5.12 7.66
CA ILE A 299 25.15 -3.90 6.88
C ILE A 299 26.49 -3.57 6.22
N VAL A 300 26.54 -3.63 4.89
CA VAL A 300 27.75 -3.40 4.09
C VAL A 300 27.82 -2.01 3.49
N LYS A 301 26.69 -1.31 3.43
CA LYS A 301 26.59 0.07 2.97
C LYS A 301 25.38 0.74 3.63
N SER A 302 25.52 2.02 3.97
CA SER A 302 24.46 2.87 4.51
C SER A 302 24.53 4.22 3.84
N GLU A 303 23.40 4.70 3.33
CA GLU A 303 23.30 6.01 2.68
C GLU A 303 22.08 6.76 3.21
N THR A 304 22.17 8.09 3.22
CA THR A 304 21.02 8.95 3.52
C THR A 304 20.58 9.58 2.20
N ILE A 305 19.34 9.27 1.79
CA ILE A 305 18.81 9.58 0.48
C ILE A 305 17.51 10.36 0.66
N SER A 306 17.32 11.42 -0.13
CA SER A 306 16.11 12.22 -0.12
C SER A 306 14.89 11.42 -0.56
N TYR A 307 13.77 11.64 0.09
CA TYR A 307 12.49 11.04 -0.28
C TYR A 307 12.22 11.19 -1.79
N ASP A 308 11.65 10.16 -2.40
CA ASP A 308 11.29 10.07 -3.83
C ASP A 308 12.48 10.17 -4.81
N ALA A 309 13.73 10.24 -4.33
CA ALA A 309 14.89 10.17 -5.20
C ALA A 309 15.03 8.79 -5.84
N ALA A 310 15.37 8.75 -7.13
CA ALA A 310 15.58 7.50 -7.87
C ALA A 310 16.78 6.72 -7.29
N LEU A 311 16.60 5.41 -7.09
CA LEU A 311 17.61 4.55 -6.47
C LEU A 311 18.55 3.86 -7.46
N LYS A 312 18.33 3.98 -8.78
CA LYS A 312 19.11 3.30 -9.82
C LYS A 312 20.62 3.47 -9.69
N SER A 313 21.08 4.68 -9.37
CA SER A 313 22.51 5.00 -9.21
C SER A 313 23.14 4.41 -7.94
N HIS A 314 22.35 3.91 -7.01
CA HIS A 314 22.80 3.33 -5.75
C HIS A 314 23.03 1.82 -5.82
N TYR A 315 22.66 1.19 -6.97
CA TYR A 315 22.93 -0.24 -7.21
C TYR A 315 24.42 -0.54 -7.18
N PHE A 316 24.78 -1.64 -6.55
CA PHE A 316 26.13 -2.23 -6.59
C PHE A 316 26.05 -3.74 -6.32
N VAL A 317 27.12 -4.45 -6.68
CA VAL A 317 27.32 -5.84 -6.32
C VAL A 317 28.14 -5.87 -5.02
N PRO A 318 27.60 -6.46 -3.92
CA PRO A 318 28.33 -6.51 -2.66
C PRO A 318 29.51 -7.50 -2.71
N ALA A 319 30.47 -7.32 -1.80
CA ALA A 319 31.51 -8.33 -1.61
C ALA A 319 30.90 -9.67 -1.19
N TYR A 320 31.57 -10.77 -1.53
CA TYR A 320 31.17 -12.11 -1.14
C TYR A 320 31.06 -12.19 0.40
N PRO A 321 29.94 -12.69 0.94
CA PRO A 321 29.72 -12.66 2.39
C PRO A 321 30.55 -13.71 3.12
N ASP A 322 30.93 -13.40 4.35
CA ASP A 322 31.57 -14.36 5.25
C ASP A 322 30.61 -15.52 5.57
N GLY A 323 31.13 -16.73 5.77
CA GLY A 323 30.36 -17.88 6.19
C GLY A 323 29.68 -18.67 5.08
N LEU A 324 29.73 -18.23 3.82
CA LEU A 324 29.37 -19.04 2.67
C LEU A 324 30.58 -19.81 2.14
N GLU A 325 30.34 -21.02 1.61
CA GLU A 325 31.37 -21.80 0.95
C GLU A 325 31.95 -21.03 -0.25
N PRO A 326 33.26 -20.83 -0.34
CA PRO A 326 33.86 -20.02 -1.40
C PRO A 326 33.48 -20.48 -2.80
N ASN A 327 33.04 -19.54 -3.65
CA ASN A 327 32.63 -19.75 -5.04
C ASN A 327 31.40 -20.67 -5.23
N ALA A 328 30.73 -21.06 -4.14
CA ALA A 328 29.52 -21.90 -4.24
C ALA A 328 28.25 -21.08 -4.51
N TYR A 329 28.30 -19.77 -4.38
CA TYR A 329 27.14 -18.88 -4.53
C TYR A 329 27.45 -17.72 -5.48
N GLN A 330 26.40 -17.23 -6.14
CA GLN A 330 26.46 -15.99 -6.93
C GLN A 330 25.42 -15.00 -6.43
N PHE A 331 25.74 -13.70 -6.53
CA PHE A 331 24.82 -12.64 -6.19
C PHE A 331 23.65 -12.61 -7.19
N ALA A 332 22.41 -12.68 -6.69
CA ALA A 332 21.19 -12.70 -7.50
C ALA A 332 20.39 -11.38 -7.44
N GLY A 333 20.89 -10.39 -6.72
CA GLY A 333 20.27 -9.06 -6.66
C GLY A 333 19.93 -8.61 -5.24
N TRP A 334 19.41 -7.40 -5.15
CA TRP A 334 18.89 -6.79 -3.93
C TRP A 334 17.38 -6.95 -3.83
N TYR A 335 16.86 -7.18 -2.64
CA TYR A 335 15.46 -7.45 -2.33
C TYR A 335 14.97 -6.54 -1.22
N THR A 336 13.66 -6.23 -1.20
CA THR A 336 13.04 -5.35 -0.20
C THR A 336 12.71 -6.05 1.11
N ASP A 337 12.91 -7.36 1.19
CA ASP A 337 12.54 -8.20 2.33
C ASP A 337 13.66 -9.21 2.67
N PRO A 338 13.79 -9.61 3.95
CA PRO A 338 14.85 -10.52 4.39
C PRO A 338 14.75 -11.93 3.81
N GLY A 339 13.55 -12.38 3.40
CA GLY A 339 13.35 -13.66 2.71
C GLY A 339 13.71 -13.62 1.22
N CYS A 340 14.09 -12.45 0.72
CA CYS A 340 14.44 -12.24 -0.68
C CYS A 340 13.38 -12.74 -1.66
N THR A 341 12.11 -12.38 -1.41
CA THR A 341 10.96 -12.75 -2.26
C THR A 341 10.57 -11.64 -3.23
N ASN A 342 10.78 -10.37 -2.85
CA ASN A 342 10.45 -9.22 -3.68
C ASN A 342 11.71 -8.46 -4.12
N ALA A 343 12.10 -8.65 -5.38
CA ALA A 343 13.30 -8.04 -5.94
C ALA A 343 13.13 -6.52 -6.10
N VAL A 344 14.20 -5.77 -5.88
CA VAL A 344 14.22 -4.32 -6.16
C VAL A 344 14.24 -4.09 -7.66
N ASP A 345 13.22 -3.42 -8.18
CA ASP A 345 13.21 -2.92 -9.56
C ASP A 345 13.97 -1.59 -9.61
N TRP A 346 15.22 -1.64 -9.98
CA TRP A 346 16.13 -0.48 -10.00
C TRP A 346 15.76 0.59 -11.05
N ASP A 347 14.95 0.25 -12.04
CA ASP A 347 14.51 1.22 -13.05
C ASP A 347 13.41 2.15 -12.52
N THR A 348 12.60 1.66 -11.59
CA THR A 348 11.46 2.40 -11.04
C THR A 348 11.59 2.70 -9.55
N ALA A 349 12.49 2.02 -8.82
CA ALA A 349 12.65 2.18 -7.37
C ALA A 349 13.02 3.61 -6.97
N LYS A 350 12.30 4.13 -5.98
CA LYS A 350 12.52 5.43 -5.36
C LYS A 350 12.62 5.31 -3.86
N MET A 351 13.28 6.28 -3.21
CA MET A 351 13.41 6.30 -1.76
C MET A 351 12.06 6.53 -1.09
N PRO A 352 11.58 5.59 -0.26
CA PRO A 352 10.31 5.76 0.45
C PRO A 352 10.45 6.77 1.61
N TYR A 353 9.31 7.15 2.21
CA TYR A 353 9.27 8.12 3.32
C TYR A 353 9.58 7.49 4.69
N ASN A 354 10.43 6.45 4.71
CA ASN A 354 10.92 5.78 5.92
C ASN A 354 12.33 5.23 5.70
N ASN A 355 13.01 4.90 6.79
CA ASN A 355 14.26 4.15 6.72
C ASN A 355 13.99 2.75 6.13
N THR A 356 14.85 2.32 5.21
CA THR A 356 14.65 1.12 4.41
C THR A 356 15.91 0.25 4.44
N VAL A 357 15.72 -1.07 4.35
CA VAL A 357 16.82 -2.03 4.25
C VAL A 357 16.61 -2.88 2.99
N PHE A 358 17.66 -2.98 2.18
CA PHE A 358 17.70 -3.94 1.08
C PHE A 358 18.57 -5.14 1.47
N TYR A 359 18.15 -6.33 1.06
CA TYR A 359 18.74 -7.62 1.43
C TYR A 359 19.36 -8.28 0.21
N ALA A 360 20.64 -8.70 0.33
CA ALA A 360 21.35 -9.39 -0.73
C ALA A 360 20.88 -10.85 -0.84
N LYS A 361 20.44 -11.26 -2.02
CA LYS A 361 20.19 -12.66 -2.35
C LYS A 361 21.42 -13.31 -2.95
N TRP A 362 21.78 -14.46 -2.40
CA TRP A 362 22.83 -15.33 -2.90
C TRP A 362 22.24 -16.68 -3.26
N VAL A 363 22.44 -17.12 -4.51
CA VAL A 363 21.95 -18.40 -5.00
C VAL A 363 23.09 -19.36 -5.23
N HIS A 364 22.89 -20.63 -4.90
CA HIS A 364 23.89 -21.68 -5.09
C HIS A 364 24.19 -21.89 -6.56
N VAL A 365 25.47 -21.94 -6.92
CA VAL A 365 25.92 -22.25 -8.29
C VAL A 365 26.09 -23.75 -8.40
N SER A 366 25.26 -24.40 -9.23
CA SER A 366 25.43 -25.81 -9.54
C SER A 366 26.46 -26.01 -10.65
N HIS A 367 27.50 -26.77 -10.35
CA HIS A 367 28.49 -27.17 -11.34
C HIS A 367 28.28 -28.66 -11.71
N THR A 368 28.21 -28.96 -12.98
CA THR A 368 28.21 -30.32 -13.47
C THR A 368 29.65 -30.74 -13.76
N VAL A 369 30.22 -31.63 -12.92
CA VAL A 369 31.51 -32.22 -13.17
C VAL A 369 31.33 -33.41 -14.10
N LYS A 370 31.88 -33.34 -15.31
CA LYS A 370 31.97 -34.48 -16.22
C LYS A 370 33.35 -35.13 -16.04
N THR A 371 33.39 -36.33 -15.50
CA THR A 371 34.62 -37.12 -15.37
C THR A 371 34.75 -38.01 -16.60
N TYR A 372 35.81 -37.85 -17.36
CA TYR A 372 36.13 -38.68 -18.49
C TYR A 372 37.20 -39.72 -18.06
N LEU A 373 36.92 -40.99 -18.30
CA LEU A 373 37.95 -42.04 -18.18
C LEU A 373 38.80 -41.93 -19.47
N THR A 374 40.06 -41.57 -19.31
CA THR A 374 41.03 -41.74 -20.38
C THR A 374 41.43 -43.20 -20.44
N LYS A 375 41.42 -43.78 -21.63
CA LYS A 375 41.88 -45.18 -21.87
C LYS A 375 43.38 -45.26 -21.75
#